data_eb6ae8327132488e547db90904daaf37
#
_entry.id   eb6ae8327132488e547db90904daaf37
#
_cell.length_a   1.000
_cell.length_b   1.000
_cell.length_c   1.000
_cell.angle_alpha   90.00
_cell.angle_beta   90.00
_cell.angle_gamma   90.00
#
_symmetry.space_group_name_H-M   'P 1'
#
loop_
_entity.id
_entity.type
_entity.pdbx_description
1 polymer ?
#
loop_
_entity_poly.entity_id
_entity_poly.type
_entity_poly.pdbx_seq_one_letter_code
_entity_poly.pdbx_strand_id
1 'polypeptide(L)'
;MSRWMNSRRTSIWGAGMLGVLLLVANFAVAQTPSPALLVLEKSDNSLAIVDPATLQIVARVPAGPDPHEIVASADGKLAYISNYGGSDSALNTISVIDLAAGKALTPINLGALHSAHGLAFAGSKLYFTAETNKVVGRYDPATQSVDLVLGTGQDRTHMVAVSESLDRIVTSNVSSGTISIIEQVSQPSGGFGPPPGSKGPGSAPSAGGPPPGMSPPPGGPRKTWRVTNVPAGRGAEGFDVSPDGKEIWAANAQDATVTIIDTAAKRVTQTLPISLRSANRLKFTPDGRRVLIAGGGGGGTAGSSLVVMDTATRKEVKQLNLGGGAAGILIVPDGSRAYVAVSGGDKVAVVDLKSLDVTGYVSTGKQPDGLAWVQRN
;
A
#
# COMPACT_ATOMS: atom_id res chain seq x y z
N MET A 1 47.76 -79.73 43.71
CA MET A 1 48.27 -80.47 42.55
C MET A 1 47.36 -80.20 41.33
N SER A 2 47.92 -79.53 40.33
CA SER A 2 47.77 -79.64 38.84
C SER A 2 46.36 -79.92 38.30
N ARG A 3 45.90 -79.32 37.27
CA ARG A 3 46.51 -78.96 35.98
C ARG A 3 45.59 -78.04 35.21
N TRP A 4 46.18 -77.14 34.45
CA TRP A 4 45.67 -76.35 33.39
C TRP A 4 45.02 -77.13 32.27
N MET A 5 43.94 -76.55 31.66
CA MET A 5 43.68 -76.71 30.23
C MET A 5 43.04 -75.41 29.60
N ASN A 6 43.78 -74.84 28.69
CA ASN A 6 43.41 -73.76 27.81
C ASN A 6 42.34 -74.17 26.77
N SER A 7 41.31 -73.43 26.60
CA SER A 7 40.51 -73.45 25.34
C SER A 7 40.35 -72.06 24.76
N ARG A 8 40.99 -71.84 23.62
CA ARG A 8 40.88 -70.63 22.80
C ARG A 8 39.46 -70.57 22.21
N ARG A 9 38.71 -69.46 22.46
CA ARG A 9 37.54 -69.08 21.70
C ARG A 9 37.87 -67.99 20.74
N THR A 10 37.79 -68.23 19.45
CA THR A 10 37.86 -67.33 18.35
C THR A 10 36.58 -66.53 18.30
N SER A 11 36.66 -65.22 18.53
CA SER A 11 35.55 -64.28 18.35
C SER A 11 35.58 -63.70 16.90
N ILE A 12 34.54 -63.99 16.14
CA ILE A 12 34.29 -63.44 14.84
C ILE A 12 33.53 -62.10 15.07
N TRP A 13 34.19 -61.02 14.75
CA TRP A 13 33.55 -59.68 14.71
C TRP A 13 32.86 -59.50 13.36
N GLY A 14 31.51 -59.59 13.37
CA GLY A 14 30.67 -59.15 12.26
C GLY A 14 30.48 -57.64 12.31
N ALA A 15 31.10 -56.91 11.39
CA ALA A 15 30.85 -55.49 11.21
C ALA A 15 29.50 -55.30 10.49
N GLY A 16 28.46 -54.99 11.25
CA GLY A 16 27.18 -54.54 10.72
C GLY A 16 27.27 -53.07 10.29
N MET A 17 27.34 -52.81 9.00
CA MET A 17 27.17 -51.46 8.44
C MET A 17 25.68 -51.06 8.54
N LEU A 18 25.34 -50.23 9.53
CA LEU A 18 24.05 -49.55 9.59
C LEU A 18 24.06 -48.40 8.57
N GLY A 19 23.46 -48.67 7.41
CA GLY A 19 23.23 -47.58 6.41
C GLY A 19 22.15 -46.66 6.93
N VAL A 20 22.54 -45.47 7.38
CA VAL A 20 21.61 -44.37 7.66
C VAL A 20 21.12 -43.80 6.31
N LEU A 21 19.90 -44.19 5.89
CA LEU A 21 19.19 -43.54 4.79
C LEU A 21 18.77 -42.17 5.28
N LEU A 22 19.52 -41.11 4.91
CA LEU A 22 19.08 -39.72 5.00
C LEU A 22 17.96 -39.52 3.98
N LEU A 23 16.71 -39.59 4.43
CA LEU A 23 15.56 -39.07 3.69
C LEU A 23 15.72 -37.52 3.62
N VAL A 24 16.30 -37.05 2.55
CA VAL A 24 16.21 -35.60 2.20
C VAL A 24 14.78 -35.36 1.75
N ALA A 25 13.93 -34.92 2.68
CA ALA A 25 12.64 -34.37 2.33
C ALA A 25 12.85 -33.14 1.46
N ASN A 26 12.72 -33.28 0.16
CA ASN A 26 12.59 -32.14 -0.75
C ASN A 26 11.25 -31.47 -0.40
N PHE A 27 11.29 -30.45 0.45
CA PHE A 27 10.19 -29.50 0.55
C PHE A 27 10.12 -28.79 -0.79
N ALA A 28 9.25 -29.24 -1.67
CA ALA A 28 8.86 -28.47 -2.83
C ALA A 28 8.33 -27.13 -2.29
N VAL A 29 9.05 -26.06 -2.52
CA VAL A 29 8.54 -24.70 -2.27
C VAL A 29 7.30 -24.59 -3.15
N ALA A 30 6.12 -24.57 -2.53
CA ALA A 30 4.88 -24.41 -3.27
C ALA A 30 4.98 -23.09 -4.03
N GLN A 31 4.92 -23.16 -5.35
CA GLN A 31 4.91 -21.95 -6.15
C GLN A 31 3.69 -21.11 -5.78
N THR A 32 3.89 -19.81 -5.59
CA THR A 32 2.78 -18.88 -5.41
C THR A 32 1.74 -19.10 -6.51
N PRO A 33 0.47 -19.37 -6.18
CA PRO A 33 -0.56 -19.54 -7.19
C PRO A 33 -0.70 -18.29 -8.06
N SER A 34 -1.28 -18.44 -9.23
CA SER A 34 -1.63 -17.32 -10.09
C SER A 34 -3.04 -17.53 -10.64
N PRO A 35 -4.03 -16.73 -10.21
CA PRO A 35 -3.87 -15.58 -9.30
C PRO A 35 -3.59 -15.96 -7.84
N ALA A 36 -3.13 -14.99 -7.03
CA ALA A 36 -2.97 -15.11 -5.59
C ALA A 36 -3.50 -13.86 -4.87
N LEU A 37 -4.07 -14.09 -3.68
CA LEU A 37 -4.35 -13.03 -2.71
C LEU A 37 -3.18 -12.94 -1.72
N LEU A 38 -2.62 -11.75 -1.58
CA LEU A 38 -1.59 -11.42 -0.62
C LEU A 38 -2.23 -10.74 0.59
N VAL A 39 -1.92 -11.19 1.80
CA VAL A 39 -2.49 -10.67 3.05
C VAL A 39 -1.37 -10.38 4.03
N LEU A 40 -1.25 -9.13 4.46
CA LEU A 40 -0.35 -8.78 5.56
C LEU A 40 -0.96 -9.21 6.89
N GLU A 41 -0.22 -9.97 7.67
CA GLU A 41 -0.51 -10.35 9.06
C GLU A 41 0.32 -9.45 9.96
N LYS A 42 -0.23 -8.28 10.28
CA LYS A 42 0.51 -7.15 10.85
C LYS A 42 1.21 -7.48 12.15
N SER A 43 0.49 -8.06 13.11
CA SER A 43 1.08 -8.40 14.42
C SER A 43 2.05 -9.58 14.37
N ASP A 44 1.98 -10.41 13.32
CA ASP A 44 2.88 -11.53 13.11
C ASP A 44 4.09 -11.16 12.24
N ASN A 45 4.14 -9.92 11.72
CA ASN A 45 5.17 -9.45 10.80
C ASN A 45 5.37 -10.40 9.60
N SER A 46 4.28 -10.90 9.06
CA SER A 46 4.27 -11.88 7.97
C SER A 46 3.35 -11.51 6.82
N LEU A 47 3.68 -12.02 5.65
CA LEU A 47 2.85 -12.03 4.45
C LEU A 47 2.29 -13.44 4.26
N ALA A 48 0.98 -13.60 4.33
CA ALA A 48 0.30 -14.82 3.91
C ALA A 48 0.00 -14.75 2.41
N ILE A 49 0.33 -15.83 1.69
CA ILE A 49 -0.03 -16.04 0.28
C ILE A 49 -1.19 -17.02 0.26
N VAL A 50 -2.31 -16.58 -0.29
CA VAL A 50 -3.58 -17.31 -0.28
C VAL A 50 -3.94 -17.72 -1.70
N ASP A 51 -4.35 -18.98 -1.88
CA ASP A 51 -5.02 -19.44 -3.09
C ASP A 51 -6.48 -18.95 -3.06
N PRO A 52 -6.90 -18.06 -3.97
CA PRO A 52 -8.24 -17.50 -3.96
C PRO A 52 -9.33 -18.50 -4.39
N ALA A 53 -8.96 -19.63 -4.99
CA ALA A 53 -9.91 -20.67 -5.37
C ALA A 53 -10.31 -21.55 -4.18
N THR A 54 -9.35 -21.85 -3.31
CA THR A 54 -9.54 -22.71 -2.15
C THR A 54 -9.67 -21.96 -0.84
N LEU A 55 -9.32 -20.66 -0.82
CA LEU A 55 -9.23 -19.80 0.35
C LEU A 55 -8.22 -20.31 1.41
N GLN A 56 -7.25 -21.13 0.98
CA GLN A 56 -6.22 -21.66 1.84
C GLN A 56 -4.94 -20.85 1.74
N ILE A 57 -4.27 -20.67 2.88
CA ILE A 57 -2.91 -20.11 2.90
C ILE A 57 -1.95 -21.20 2.42
N VAL A 58 -1.24 -20.90 1.34
CA VAL A 58 -0.27 -21.83 0.72
C VAL A 58 1.17 -21.56 1.15
N ALA A 59 1.46 -20.34 1.60
CA ALA A 59 2.77 -19.98 2.13
C ALA A 59 2.68 -18.76 3.07
N ARG A 60 3.67 -18.62 3.95
CA ARG A 60 3.95 -17.41 4.74
C ARG A 60 5.40 -17.01 4.57
N VAL A 61 5.62 -15.70 4.41
CA VAL A 61 6.94 -15.11 4.22
C VAL A 61 7.12 -13.98 5.24
N PRO A 62 8.28 -13.83 5.90
CA PRO A 62 8.54 -12.67 6.74
C PRO A 62 8.37 -11.36 5.97
N ALA A 63 7.55 -10.44 6.51
CA ALA A 63 7.19 -9.17 5.84
C ALA A 63 7.98 -7.97 6.35
N GLY A 64 8.88 -8.16 7.31
CA GLY A 64 9.52 -7.05 8.02
C GLY A 64 8.66 -6.53 9.18
N PRO A 65 9.19 -5.58 9.99
CA PRO A 65 8.52 -5.12 11.19
C PRO A 65 7.38 -4.15 10.85
N ASP A 66 6.26 -4.29 11.54
CA ASP A 66 5.06 -3.46 11.46
C ASP A 66 4.58 -3.20 10.01
N PRO A 67 4.26 -4.26 9.24
CA PRO A 67 3.82 -4.14 7.86
C PRO A 67 2.40 -3.56 7.78
N HIS A 68 2.18 -2.53 6.95
CA HIS A 68 0.88 -1.85 6.83
C HIS A 68 0.25 -1.99 5.44
N GLU A 69 0.95 -1.56 4.38
CA GLU A 69 0.41 -1.60 3.02
C GLU A 69 1.28 -2.47 2.12
N ILE A 70 0.67 -3.03 1.10
CA ILE A 70 1.32 -3.92 0.14
C ILE A 70 0.86 -3.62 -1.28
N VAL A 71 1.82 -3.61 -2.19
CA VAL A 71 1.53 -3.59 -3.64
C VAL A 71 2.42 -4.61 -4.36
N ALA A 72 1.93 -5.12 -5.48
CA ALA A 72 2.73 -5.98 -6.35
C ALA A 72 3.34 -5.20 -7.51
N SER A 73 4.48 -5.69 -8.03
CA SER A 73 5.02 -5.24 -9.32
C SER A 73 4.07 -5.61 -10.45
N ALA A 74 4.12 -4.88 -11.58
CA ALA A 74 3.23 -5.10 -12.71
C ALA A 74 3.34 -6.51 -13.33
N ASP A 75 4.51 -7.15 -13.22
CA ASP A 75 4.75 -8.51 -13.69
C ASP A 75 4.39 -9.60 -12.66
N GLY A 76 3.91 -9.18 -11.48
CA GLY A 76 3.51 -10.08 -10.40
C GLY A 76 4.66 -10.87 -9.76
N LYS A 77 5.92 -10.49 -9.98
CA LYS A 77 7.08 -11.21 -9.41
C LYS A 77 7.49 -10.73 -8.04
N LEU A 78 7.30 -9.44 -7.76
CA LEU A 78 7.69 -8.83 -6.51
C LEU A 78 6.47 -8.27 -5.78
N ALA A 79 6.52 -8.32 -4.44
CA ALA A 79 5.66 -7.51 -3.59
C ALA A 79 6.51 -6.52 -2.79
N TYR A 80 5.99 -5.31 -2.61
CA TYR A 80 6.57 -4.25 -1.81
C TYR A 80 5.66 -3.99 -0.62
N ILE A 81 6.23 -3.93 0.59
CA ILE A 81 5.50 -3.82 1.84
C ILE A 81 6.08 -2.66 2.64
N SER A 82 5.24 -1.71 3.03
CA SER A 82 5.68 -0.60 3.88
C SER A 82 5.87 -1.06 5.32
N ASN A 83 7.03 -0.74 5.90
CA ASN A 83 7.35 -0.96 7.30
C ASN A 83 7.20 0.38 8.03
N TYR A 84 6.07 0.56 8.72
CA TYR A 84 5.68 1.86 9.24
C TYR A 84 6.45 2.23 10.51
N GLY A 85 6.55 1.31 11.45
CA GLY A 85 7.10 1.54 12.77
C GLY A 85 6.12 2.22 13.72
N GLY A 86 6.21 1.87 14.99
CA GLY A 86 5.38 2.45 16.04
C GLY A 86 5.81 3.87 16.44
N SER A 87 5.13 4.42 17.46
CA SER A 87 5.40 5.74 18.04
C SER A 87 6.84 5.91 18.54
N ASP A 88 7.49 4.82 18.90
CA ASP A 88 8.82 4.83 19.53
C ASP A 88 9.98 4.63 18.56
N SER A 89 9.68 4.20 17.31
CA SER A 89 10.71 3.99 16.27
C SER A 89 10.10 4.09 14.86
N ALA A 90 10.15 5.29 14.30
CA ALA A 90 9.78 5.48 12.89
C ALA A 90 10.76 4.71 12.00
N LEU A 91 10.25 3.69 11.28
CA LEU A 91 11.05 2.90 10.36
C LEU A 91 11.23 3.61 9.02
N ASN A 92 12.30 3.26 8.31
CA ASN A 92 12.65 3.86 7.01
C ASN A 92 12.89 2.82 5.93
N THR A 93 12.15 1.70 5.98
CA THR A 93 12.33 0.61 5.04
C THR A 93 11.03 0.20 4.35
N ILE A 94 11.17 -0.35 3.13
CA ILE A 94 10.13 -1.08 2.42
C ILE A 94 10.66 -2.50 2.20
N SER A 95 9.94 -3.50 2.69
CA SER A 95 10.29 -4.90 2.45
C SER A 95 9.99 -5.29 1.01
N VAL A 96 10.83 -6.14 0.44
CA VAL A 96 10.69 -6.67 -0.91
C VAL A 96 10.59 -8.19 -0.82
N ILE A 97 9.54 -8.75 -1.40
CA ILE A 97 9.31 -10.20 -1.42
C ILE A 97 9.38 -10.70 -2.86
N ASP A 98 10.22 -11.69 -3.11
CA ASP A 98 10.19 -12.50 -4.32
C ASP A 98 9.02 -13.49 -4.21
N LEU A 99 7.96 -13.24 -4.95
CA LEU A 99 6.75 -14.06 -4.93
C LEU A 99 6.93 -15.40 -5.65
N ALA A 100 7.87 -15.50 -6.58
CA ALA A 100 8.15 -16.76 -7.24
C ALA A 100 8.95 -17.72 -6.34
N ALA A 101 9.94 -17.17 -5.63
CA ALA A 101 10.77 -17.93 -4.71
C ALA A 101 10.15 -18.04 -3.30
N GLY A 102 9.07 -17.28 -3.00
CA GLY A 102 8.44 -17.26 -1.69
C GLY A 102 9.39 -16.80 -0.57
N LYS A 103 10.22 -15.79 -0.83
CA LYS A 103 11.22 -15.32 0.13
C LYS A 103 11.39 -13.80 0.17
N ALA A 104 11.76 -13.30 1.35
CA ALA A 104 12.16 -11.90 1.50
C ALA A 104 13.52 -11.65 0.82
N LEU A 105 13.62 -10.49 0.16
CA LEU A 105 14.84 -9.94 -0.40
C LEU A 105 15.38 -8.83 0.51
N THR A 106 16.53 -8.25 0.13
CA THR A 106 17.06 -7.08 0.82
C THR A 106 16.04 -5.94 0.78
N PRO A 107 15.61 -5.38 1.92
CA PRO A 107 14.66 -4.30 1.94
C PRO A 107 15.23 -3.01 1.34
N ILE A 108 14.37 -2.18 0.78
CA ILE A 108 14.70 -0.84 0.32
C ILE A 108 14.89 0.04 1.54
N ASN A 109 16.05 0.68 1.64
CA ASN A 109 16.32 1.71 2.66
C ASN A 109 15.98 3.08 2.07
N LEU A 110 15.09 3.80 2.73
CA LEU A 110 14.59 5.12 2.31
C LEU A 110 15.42 6.29 2.86
N GLY A 111 16.54 5.99 3.54
CA GLY A 111 17.44 7.00 4.11
C GLY A 111 16.75 7.85 5.19
N ALA A 112 16.61 9.13 4.93
CA ALA A 112 15.99 10.08 5.87
C ALA A 112 14.45 10.11 5.81
N LEU A 113 13.82 9.31 4.94
CA LEU A 113 12.36 9.25 4.82
C LEU A 113 11.82 8.15 5.73
N HIS A 114 10.96 8.51 6.67
CA HIS A 114 10.49 7.62 7.74
C HIS A 114 8.98 7.46 7.73
N SER A 115 8.52 6.37 8.34
CA SER A 115 7.12 5.99 8.47
C SER A 115 6.47 5.87 7.09
N ALA A 116 7.07 5.02 6.24
CA ALA A 116 6.46 4.68 4.95
C ALA A 116 5.11 3.98 5.21
N HIS A 117 4.02 4.49 4.58
CA HIS A 117 2.69 3.91 4.76
C HIS A 117 2.03 3.56 3.44
N GLY A 118 1.36 4.50 2.79
CA GLY A 118 0.67 4.26 1.52
C GLY A 118 1.63 3.88 0.40
N LEU A 119 1.26 2.88 -0.39
CA LEU A 119 2.04 2.40 -1.53
C LEU A 119 1.19 2.40 -2.80
N ALA A 120 1.82 2.72 -3.93
CA ALA A 120 1.26 2.52 -5.27
C ALA A 120 2.36 2.13 -6.25
N PHE A 121 2.10 1.17 -7.13
CA PHE A 121 3.02 0.80 -8.20
C PHE A 121 2.45 1.23 -9.54
N ALA A 122 3.11 2.18 -10.21
CA ALA A 122 2.65 2.76 -11.46
C ALA A 122 3.84 3.14 -12.35
N GLY A 123 3.74 2.93 -13.66
CA GLY A 123 4.81 3.25 -14.62
C GLY A 123 6.15 2.60 -14.27
N SER A 124 6.14 1.34 -13.80
CA SER A 124 7.32 0.59 -13.34
C SER A 124 8.07 1.23 -12.16
N LYS A 125 7.43 2.10 -11.42
CA LYS A 125 7.97 2.80 -10.24
C LYS A 125 7.10 2.54 -9.02
N LEU A 126 7.74 2.55 -7.83
CA LEU A 126 7.07 2.44 -6.56
C LEU A 126 6.90 3.84 -5.94
N TYR A 127 5.67 4.27 -5.77
CA TYR A 127 5.33 5.48 -5.03
C TYR A 127 5.00 5.11 -3.58
N PHE A 128 5.42 5.95 -2.66
CA PHE A 128 5.18 5.75 -1.23
C PHE A 128 4.96 7.08 -0.52
N THR A 129 4.22 7.07 0.57
CA THR A 129 4.17 8.19 1.50
C THR A 129 5.20 7.99 2.59
N ALA A 130 5.78 9.09 3.10
CA ALA A 130 6.61 9.10 4.30
C ALA A 130 5.99 10.10 5.29
N GLU A 131 5.20 9.58 6.24
CA GLU A 131 4.35 10.39 7.12
C GLU A 131 5.14 11.38 7.96
N THR A 132 6.24 10.93 8.56
CA THR A 132 7.12 11.79 9.38
C THR A 132 7.64 12.99 8.59
N ASN A 133 7.89 12.82 7.29
CA ASN A 133 8.46 13.84 6.42
C ASN A 133 7.40 14.65 5.68
N LYS A 134 6.11 14.26 5.75
CA LYS A 134 4.99 14.94 5.05
C LYS A 134 5.21 14.99 3.52
N VAL A 135 5.64 13.86 2.96
CA VAL A 135 6.00 13.77 1.53
C VAL A 135 5.42 12.54 0.85
N VAL A 136 5.37 12.60 -0.48
CA VAL A 136 5.32 11.44 -1.36
C VAL A 136 6.70 11.25 -1.96
N GLY A 137 7.25 10.03 -1.86
CA GLY A 137 8.46 9.60 -2.51
C GLY A 137 8.15 8.70 -3.71
N ARG A 138 9.11 8.59 -4.65
CA ARG A 138 9.10 7.62 -5.72
C ARG A 138 10.43 6.90 -5.80
N TYR A 139 10.38 5.59 -5.73
CA TYR A 139 11.54 4.71 -5.87
C TYR A 139 11.55 4.08 -7.26
N ASP A 140 12.69 4.09 -7.90
CA ASP A 140 12.93 3.44 -9.18
C ASP A 140 13.65 2.10 -8.97
N PRO A 141 12.97 0.95 -9.19
CA PRO A 141 13.61 -0.36 -9.07
C PRO A 141 14.76 -0.57 -10.05
N ALA A 142 14.77 0.09 -11.21
CA ALA A 142 15.82 -0.08 -12.21
C ALA A 142 17.13 0.60 -11.78
N THR A 143 17.06 1.74 -11.12
CA THR A 143 18.24 2.47 -10.60
C THR A 143 18.49 2.24 -9.12
N GLN A 144 17.56 1.53 -8.45
CA GLN A 144 17.57 1.27 -7.00
C GLN A 144 17.70 2.55 -6.15
N SER A 145 17.03 3.60 -6.55
CA SER A 145 17.13 4.91 -5.89
C SER A 145 15.78 5.63 -5.80
N VAL A 146 15.65 6.50 -4.80
CA VAL A 146 14.54 7.46 -4.73
C VAL A 146 14.83 8.59 -5.72
N ASP A 147 14.01 8.71 -6.78
CA ASP A 147 14.22 9.66 -7.87
C ASP A 147 13.28 10.88 -7.82
N LEU A 148 12.31 10.88 -6.90
CA LEU A 148 11.37 11.99 -6.70
C LEU A 148 10.95 12.06 -5.24
N VAL A 149 10.90 13.29 -4.69
CA VAL A 149 10.29 13.59 -3.39
C VAL A 149 9.46 14.86 -3.52
N LEU A 150 8.18 14.79 -3.16
CA LEU A 150 7.23 15.89 -3.24
C LEU A 150 6.64 16.15 -1.86
N GLY A 151 6.84 17.37 -1.34
CA GLY A 151 6.25 17.81 -0.09
C GLY A 151 4.76 18.10 -0.23
N THR A 152 3.93 17.56 0.67
CA THR A 152 2.51 17.92 0.78
C THR A 152 2.30 19.09 1.74
N GLY A 153 3.22 19.25 2.69
CA GLY A 153 3.09 20.20 3.80
C GLY A 153 1.99 19.82 4.80
N GLN A 154 1.46 18.60 4.71
CA GLN A 154 0.33 18.12 5.49
C GLN A 154 0.74 17.05 6.48
N ASP A 155 0.10 17.04 7.66
CA ASP A 155 0.37 16.08 8.72
C ASP A 155 -0.28 14.72 8.43
N ARG A 156 0.52 13.65 8.65
CA ARG A 156 0.16 12.27 8.33
C ARG A 156 -0.27 12.11 6.89
N THR A 157 0.63 12.44 5.93
CA THR A 157 0.47 12.07 4.51
C THR A 157 0.47 10.54 4.41
N HIS A 158 -0.70 9.94 4.22
CA HIS A 158 -0.99 8.55 4.59
C HIS A 158 -1.12 7.62 3.38
N MET A 159 -2.24 7.67 2.67
CA MET A 159 -2.46 6.85 1.47
C MET A 159 -2.01 7.59 0.22
N VAL A 160 -1.70 6.84 -0.85
CA VAL A 160 -1.32 7.39 -2.15
C VAL A 160 -2.00 6.65 -3.29
N ALA A 161 -2.43 7.38 -4.29
CA ALA A 161 -2.86 6.87 -5.58
C ALA A 161 -2.19 7.67 -6.71
N VAL A 162 -1.93 7.01 -7.84
CA VAL A 162 -1.27 7.60 -9.02
C VAL A 162 -2.15 7.35 -10.24
N SER A 163 -2.37 8.38 -11.05
CA SER A 163 -3.13 8.24 -12.31
C SER A 163 -2.37 7.37 -13.32
N GLU A 164 -3.10 6.69 -14.20
CA GLU A 164 -2.51 5.90 -15.28
C GLU A 164 -1.60 6.73 -16.19
N SER A 165 -1.95 8.00 -16.42
CA SER A 165 -1.15 8.97 -17.17
C SER A 165 0.12 9.43 -16.44
N LEU A 166 0.30 9.06 -15.18
CA LEU A 166 1.42 9.43 -14.29
C LEU A 166 1.60 10.94 -14.07
N ASP A 167 0.60 11.73 -14.39
CA ASP A 167 0.60 13.19 -14.28
C ASP A 167 -0.13 13.71 -13.04
N ARG A 168 -0.79 12.79 -12.29
CA ARG A 168 -1.50 13.14 -11.05
C ARG A 168 -1.19 12.12 -9.95
N ILE A 169 -0.92 12.64 -8.78
CA ILE A 169 -0.78 11.88 -7.53
C ILE A 169 -1.81 12.44 -6.55
N VAL A 170 -2.51 11.57 -5.85
CA VAL A 170 -3.45 11.94 -4.78
C VAL A 170 -2.99 11.33 -3.48
N THR A 171 -3.05 12.10 -2.38
CA THR A 171 -2.79 11.57 -1.03
C THR A 171 -3.86 12.01 -0.05
N SER A 172 -4.15 11.17 0.93
CA SER A 172 -4.85 11.57 2.13
C SER A 172 -3.87 12.06 3.19
N ASN A 173 -4.33 12.99 4.05
CA ASN A 173 -3.53 13.56 5.12
C ASN A 173 -4.37 13.54 6.40
N VAL A 174 -4.18 12.50 7.20
CA VAL A 174 -5.10 12.12 8.30
C VAL A 174 -5.24 13.20 9.35
N SER A 175 -4.10 13.71 9.85
CA SER A 175 -4.11 14.71 10.93
C SER A 175 -4.48 16.11 10.44
N SER A 176 -4.19 16.42 9.18
CA SER A 176 -4.61 17.68 8.57
C SER A 176 -6.06 17.68 8.09
N GLY A 177 -6.69 16.50 7.96
CA GLY A 177 -8.07 16.38 7.46
C GLY A 177 -8.21 16.86 6.01
N THR A 178 -7.24 16.56 5.15
CA THR A 178 -7.18 17.06 3.76
C THR A 178 -6.85 15.94 2.78
N ILE A 179 -7.18 16.17 1.51
CA ILE A 179 -6.68 15.43 0.35
C ILE A 179 -5.74 16.33 -0.43
N SER A 180 -4.53 15.88 -0.71
CA SER A 180 -3.61 16.58 -1.62
C SER A 180 -3.77 16.05 -3.02
N ILE A 181 -4.04 16.94 -3.99
CA ILE A 181 -4.02 16.66 -5.41
C ILE A 181 -2.75 17.28 -5.98
N ILE A 182 -1.83 16.44 -6.45
CA ILE A 182 -0.51 16.83 -6.92
C ILE A 182 -0.46 16.57 -8.42
N GLU A 183 -0.30 17.62 -9.24
CA GLU A 183 -0.39 17.51 -10.70
C GLU A 183 0.84 18.07 -11.39
N GLN A 184 1.24 17.41 -12.48
CA GLN A 184 2.22 17.98 -13.39
C GLN A 184 1.60 19.15 -14.20
N VAL A 185 2.21 20.31 -14.10
CA VAL A 185 1.82 21.49 -14.85
C VAL A 185 2.97 22.00 -15.70
N SER A 186 2.68 22.46 -16.90
CA SER A 186 3.67 23.13 -17.76
C SER A 186 3.89 24.55 -17.26
N GLN A 187 5.13 24.89 -16.92
CA GLN A 187 5.50 26.28 -16.69
C GLN A 187 5.94 26.92 -18.01
N PRO A 188 5.41 28.10 -18.37
CA PRO A 188 5.98 28.87 -19.47
C PRO A 188 7.47 29.12 -19.22
N SER A 189 8.28 29.03 -20.26
CA SER A 189 9.71 29.37 -20.23
C SER A 189 9.90 30.88 -20.05
N GLY A 190 9.40 31.42 -18.94
CA GLY A 190 9.58 32.83 -18.55
C GLY A 190 10.58 32.90 -17.42
N GLY A 191 11.75 33.49 -17.68
CA GLY A 191 12.77 33.69 -16.66
C GLY A 191 12.19 34.38 -15.41
N PHE A 192 12.77 34.07 -14.25
CA PHE A 192 12.65 34.94 -13.08
C PHE A 192 13.28 36.31 -13.41
N GLY A 193 12.54 37.15 -14.13
CA GLY A 193 12.83 38.55 -14.15
C GLY A 193 12.45 39.13 -12.77
N PRO A 194 13.22 40.11 -12.24
CA PRO A 194 12.81 40.80 -11.04
C PRO A 194 11.40 41.37 -11.24
N PRO A 195 10.55 41.42 -10.21
CA PRO A 195 9.18 41.92 -10.33
C PRO A 195 9.20 43.33 -10.93
N PRO A 196 8.25 43.64 -11.84
CA PRO A 196 8.16 44.97 -12.42
C PRO A 196 7.98 45.99 -11.28
N GLY A 197 8.98 46.89 -11.10
CA GLY A 197 8.94 47.97 -10.11
C GLY A 197 10.05 47.96 -9.06
N SER A 198 10.92 46.95 -8.96
CA SER A 198 12.06 46.97 -8.03
C SER A 198 13.27 47.74 -8.62
N LYS A 199 13.10 49.03 -8.93
CA LYS A 199 14.24 49.94 -9.07
C LYS A 199 14.58 50.46 -7.68
N GLY A 200 15.47 49.75 -6.97
CA GLY A 200 16.12 50.31 -5.79
C GLY A 200 17.09 51.43 -6.25
N PRO A 201 17.15 52.55 -5.54
CA PRO A 201 18.15 53.58 -5.84
C PRO A 201 19.54 53.04 -5.44
N GLY A 202 20.42 52.91 -6.44
CA GLY A 202 21.85 52.69 -6.18
C GLY A 202 22.47 51.34 -6.52
N SER A 203 21.98 50.59 -7.50
CA SER A 203 22.71 49.43 -8.03
C SER A 203 23.72 49.84 -9.09
N ALA A 204 25.00 49.70 -8.74
CA ALA A 204 26.10 49.78 -9.71
C ALA A 204 25.90 48.69 -10.81
N PRO A 205 26.38 48.94 -12.06
CA PRO A 205 26.24 47.97 -13.14
C PRO A 205 27.04 46.70 -12.77
N SER A 206 26.36 45.55 -12.61
CA SER A 206 27.02 44.28 -12.49
C SER A 206 27.69 43.95 -13.82
N ALA A 207 29.02 43.99 -13.84
CA ALA A 207 29.83 43.46 -14.91
C ALA A 207 29.67 41.96 -14.96
N GLY A 208 28.97 41.40 -15.97
CA GLY A 208 28.85 39.95 -16.17
C GLY A 208 27.54 39.51 -16.79
N GLY A 209 26.91 40.28 -17.65
CA GLY A 209 25.88 39.75 -18.57
C GLY A 209 26.50 38.84 -19.62
N PRO A 210 25.75 37.83 -20.12
CA PRO A 210 26.25 36.99 -21.21
C PRO A 210 26.64 37.83 -22.40
N PRO A 211 27.65 37.41 -23.18
CA PRO A 211 28.13 38.14 -24.35
C PRO A 211 26.97 38.45 -25.30
N PRO A 212 27.00 39.63 -25.98
CA PRO A 212 25.99 39.98 -26.99
C PRO A 212 25.95 38.87 -28.07
N GLY A 213 24.80 38.20 -28.26
CA GLY A 213 24.61 37.19 -29.28
C GLY A 213 24.31 35.77 -28.74
N MET A 214 24.46 35.50 -27.46
CA MET A 214 24.00 34.23 -26.84
C MET A 214 22.63 34.44 -26.19
N SER A 215 21.57 34.27 -26.96
CA SER A 215 20.26 33.95 -26.37
C SER A 215 20.35 32.53 -25.79
N PRO A 216 19.94 32.29 -24.54
CA PRO A 216 19.82 30.94 -24.06
C PRO A 216 18.88 30.17 -25.00
N PRO A 217 19.17 28.88 -25.30
CA PRO A 217 18.30 28.10 -26.17
C PRO A 217 16.89 28.14 -25.59
N PRO A 218 15.82 28.28 -26.45
CA PRO A 218 14.47 28.28 -25.98
C PRO A 218 14.23 26.95 -25.26
N GLY A 219 14.29 26.97 -23.93
CA GLY A 219 13.91 25.87 -23.09
C GLY A 219 12.43 25.61 -23.33
N GLY A 220 12.06 24.45 -23.86
CA GLY A 220 10.67 24.06 -23.96
C GLY A 220 9.97 24.16 -22.58
N PRO A 221 8.65 24.15 -22.51
CA PRO A 221 7.91 24.26 -21.27
C PRO A 221 8.42 23.23 -20.24
N ARG A 222 8.88 23.71 -19.10
CA ARG A 222 9.34 22.85 -18.01
C ARG A 222 8.13 22.30 -17.27
N LYS A 223 8.07 20.98 -17.11
CA LYS A 223 7.08 20.35 -16.24
C LYS A 223 7.49 20.54 -14.78
N THR A 224 6.55 20.94 -13.95
CA THR A 224 6.71 21.05 -12.50
C THR A 224 5.51 20.42 -11.81
N TRP A 225 5.61 20.17 -10.51
CA TRP A 225 4.51 19.64 -9.72
C TRP A 225 3.82 20.77 -8.94
N ARG A 226 2.50 20.80 -9.00
CA ARG A 226 1.67 21.70 -8.21
C ARG A 226 0.86 20.89 -7.20
N VAL A 227 0.94 21.26 -5.94
CA VAL A 227 0.16 20.67 -4.86
C VAL A 227 -1.05 21.56 -4.58
N THR A 228 -2.24 20.97 -4.52
CA THR A 228 -3.47 21.59 -4.07
C THR A 228 -4.04 20.78 -2.94
N ASN A 229 -4.18 21.38 -1.75
CA ASN A 229 -4.76 20.71 -0.59
C ASN A 229 -6.25 21.07 -0.51
N VAL A 230 -7.12 20.06 -0.53
CA VAL A 230 -8.59 20.20 -0.46
C VAL A 230 -9.02 19.75 0.94
N PRO A 231 -9.70 20.61 1.73
CA PRO A 231 -10.27 20.19 3.00
C PRO A 231 -11.22 18.99 2.81
N ALA A 232 -11.13 17.99 3.68
CA ALA A 232 -12.03 16.85 3.70
C ALA A 232 -12.79 16.85 5.05
N GLY A 233 -12.49 15.90 5.93
CA GLY A 233 -13.04 15.82 7.28
C GLY A 233 -11.96 15.34 8.23
N ARG A 234 -12.25 15.37 9.54
CA ARG A 234 -11.29 14.93 10.55
C ARG A 234 -10.98 13.43 10.41
N GLY A 235 -9.68 13.13 10.36
CA GLY A 235 -9.23 11.76 10.16
C GLY A 235 -9.44 11.28 8.71
N ALA A 236 -9.22 12.14 7.70
CA ALA A 236 -9.25 11.76 6.28
C ALA A 236 -8.15 10.71 6.02
N GLU A 237 -8.49 9.42 6.16
CA GLU A 237 -7.53 8.31 6.17
C GLU A 237 -7.53 7.56 4.83
N GLY A 238 -8.55 6.74 4.58
CA GLY A 238 -8.71 6.04 3.31
C GLY A 238 -9.40 6.90 2.27
N PHE A 239 -8.95 6.80 1.04
CA PHE A 239 -9.63 7.42 -0.10
C PHE A 239 -9.50 6.52 -1.33
N ASP A 240 -10.32 6.78 -2.32
CA ASP A 240 -10.15 6.23 -3.66
C ASP A 240 -10.61 7.23 -4.71
N VAL A 241 -10.11 7.05 -5.94
CA VAL A 241 -10.49 7.84 -7.10
C VAL A 241 -11.50 7.05 -7.92
N SER A 242 -12.60 7.68 -8.34
CA SER A 242 -13.57 7.01 -9.20
C SER A 242 -12.91 6.50 -10.49
N PRO A 243 -13.37 5.37 -11.07
CA PRO A 243 -12.76 4.79 -12.28
C PRO A 243 -12.71 5.75 -13.47
N ASP A 244 -13.65 6.71 -13.55
CA ASP A 244 -13.63 7.75 -14.58
C ASP A 244 -12.74 8.96 -14.22
N GLY A 245 -12.08 8.93 -13.06
CA GLY A 245 -11.16 9.95 -12.58
C GLY A 245 -11.79 11.28 -12.15
N LYS A 246 -13.14 11.37 -12.12
CA LYS A 246 -13.83 12.64 -11.86
C LYS A 246 -14.02 12.98 -10.40
N GLU A 247 -14.10 11.97 -9.55
CA GLU A 247 -14.35 12.15 -8.12
C GLU A 247 -13.29 11.46 -7.27
N ILE A 248 -12.97 12.07 -6.16
CA ILE A 248 -12.22 11.47 -5.07
C ILE A 248 -13.18 11.36 -3.89
N TRP A 249 -13.33 10.16 -3.34
CA TRP A 249 -14.08 9.94 -2.13
C TRP A 249 -13.12 9.65 -0.98
N ALA A 250 -13.26 10.39 0.11
CA ALA A 250 -12.39 10.28 1.28
C ALA A 250 -13.22 9.89 2.52
N ALA A 251 -12.80 8.85 3.22
CA ALA A 251 -13.40 8.41 4.46
C ALA A 251 -12.77 9.18 5.64
N ASN A 252 -13.65 9.84 6.43
CA ASN A 252 -13.27 10.67 7.56
C ASN A 252 -13.51 9.89 8.85
N ALA A 253 -12.45 9.21 9.35
CA ALA A 253 -12.54 8.24 10.43
C ALA A 253 -13.09 8.82 11.74
N GLN A 254 -12.83 10.11 12.02
CA GLN A 254 -13.26 10.75 13.26
C GLN A 254 -14.64 11.41 13.18
N ASP A 255 -15.09 11.69 11.95
CA ASP A 255 -16.37 12.39 11.73
C ASP A 255 -17.51 11.44 11.35
N ALA A 256 -17.21 10.17 11.06
CA ALA A 256 -18.18 9.21 10.52
C ALA A 256 -18.86 9.75 9.26
N THR A 257 -18.06 10.32 8.34
CA THR A 257 -18.53 10.88 7.07
C THR A 257 -17.65 10.44 5.92
N VAL A 258 -18.17 10.62 4.70
CA VAL A 258 -17.39 10.55 3.46
C VAL A 258 -17.45 11.90 2.77
N THR A 259 -16.30 12.44 2.39
CA THR A 259 -16.22 13.67 1.60
C THR A 259 -15.99 13.31 0.13
N ILE A 260 -16.77 13.94 -0.74
CA ILE A 260 -16.69 13.80 -2.20
C ILE A 260 -16.07 15.07 -2.78
N ILE A 261 -15.01 14.90 -3.55
CA ILE A 261 -14.25 15.98 -4.15
C ILE A 261 -14.32 15.85 -5.66
N ASP A 262 -14.68 16.95 -6.35
CA ASP A 262 -14.50 17.06 -7.79
C ASP A 262 -13.01 17.22 -8.11
N THR A 263 -12.49 16.27 -8.87
CA THR A 263 -11.06 16.19 -9.16
C THR A 263 -10.56 17.34 -10.03
N ALA A 264 -11.37 17.80 -10.99
CA ALA A 264 -11.02 18.89 -11.91
C ALA A 264 -11.13 20.25 -11.22
N ALA A 265 -12.24 20.49 -10.51
CA ALA A 265 -12.48 21.73 -9.78
C ALA A 265 -11.67 21.82 -8.47
N LYS A 266 -11.13 20.69 -7.98
CA LYS A 266 -10.37 20.57 -6.73
C LYS A 266 -11.12 21.16 -5.53
N ARG A 267 -12.40 20.80 -5.43
CA ARG A 267 -13.28 21.30 -4.37
C ARG A 267 -14.24 20.22 -3.91
N VAL A 268 -14.62 20.30 -2.66
CA VAL A 268 -15.67 19.45 -2.10
C VAL A 268 -17.00 19.74 -2.77
N THR A 269 -17.67 18.69 -3.20
CA THR A 269 -19.04 18.76 -3.73
C THR A 269 -20.07 18.34 -2.70
N GLN A 270 -19.73 17.36 -1.87
CA GLN A 270 -20.61 16.82 -0.83
C GLN A 270 -19.81 16.27 0.33
N THR A 271 -20.42 16.27 1.52
CA THR A 271 -20.00 15.48 2.67
C THR A 271 -21.22 14.72 3.17
N LEU A 272 -21.14 13.40 3.21
CA LEU A 272 -22.24 12.49 3.51
C LEU A 272 -22.01 11.81 4.86
N PRO A 273 -22.97 11.78 5.77
CA PRO A 273 -22.88 10.94 6.95
C PRO A 273 -22.94 9.47 6.55
N ILE A 274 -22.21 8.62 7.28
CA ILE A 274 -22.27 7.17 7.13
C ILE A 274 -22.53 6.52 8.47
N SER A 275 -23.17 5.36 8.44
CA SER A 275 -23.51 4.59 9.64
C SER A 275 -22.28 3.93 10.30
N LEU A 276 -21.13 3.94 9.62
CA LEU A 276 -19.90 3.29 10.05
C LEU A 276 -19.02 4.25 10.86
N ARG A 277 -18.62 3.81 12.06
CA ARG A 277 -17.63 4.52 12.86
C ARG A 277 -16.21 4.17 12.43
N SER A 278 -15.29 5.11 12.60
CA SER A 278 -13.87 4.91 12.29
C SER A 278 -13.64 4.36 10.88
N ALA A 279 -14.32 4.94 9.88
CA ALA A 279 -14.13 4.61 8.47
C ALA A 279 -12.68 4.92 8.05
N ASN A 280 -11.89 3.89 7.73
CA ASN A 280 -10.45 4.01 7.52
C ASN A 280 -9.98 3.55 6.14
N ARG A 281 -10.80 2.83 5.39
CA ARG A 281 -10.52 2.43 4.00
C ARG A 281 -11.75 2.59 3.12
N LEU A 282 -11.49 2.84 1.85
CA LEU A 282 -12.54 3.05 0.86
C LEU A 282 -12.06 2.56 -0.50
N LYS A 283 -12.93 1.84 -1.24
CA LYS A 283 -12.65 1.36 -2.59
C LYS A 283 -13.86 1.43 -3.50
N PHE A 284 -13.68 1.97 -4.70
CA PHE A 284 -14.67 1.87 -5.78
C PHE A 284 -14.68 0.48 -6.39
N THR A 285 -15.87 0.02 -6.79
CA THR A 285 -15.97 -1.12 -7.72
C THR A 285 -15.46 -0.69 -9.11
N PRO A 286 -14.88 -1.61 -9.92
CA PRO A 286 -14.33 -1.28 -11.23
C PRO A 286 -15.34 -0.63 -12.19
N ASP A 287 -16.64 -0.95 -12.05
CA ASP A 287 -17.72 -0.34 -12.82
C ASP A 287 -18.14 1.05 -12.31
N GLY A 288 -17.55 1.51 -11.21
CA GLY A 288 -17.82 2.80 -10.58
C GLY A 288 -19.19 2.95 -9.92
N ARG A 289 -19.99 1.87 -9.86
CA ARG A 289 -21.37 1.95 -9.35
C ARG A 289 -21.47 1.91 -7.83
N ARG A 290 -20.46 1.36 -7.17
CA ARG A 290 -20.47 1.19 -5.72
C ARG A 290 -19.14 1.60 -5.11
N VAL A 291 -19.22 1.96 -3.84
CA VAL A 291 -18.06 2.22 -2.98
C VAL A 291 -18.21 1.36 -1.74
N LEU A 292 -17.17 0.60 -1.44
CA LEU A 292 -17.02 -0.15 -0.21
C LEU A 292 -16.23 0.68 0.78
N ILE A 293 -16.69 0.75 2.03
CA ILE A 293 -16.07 1.51 3.10
C ILE A 293 -15.90 0.60 4.30
N ALA A 294 -14.66 0.39 4.73
CA ALA A 294 -14.32 -0.42 5.90
C ALA A 294 -14.02 0.47 7.12
N GLY A 295 -14.23 -0.09 8.29
CA GLY A 295 -13.99 0.59 9.55
C GLY A 295 -14.52 -0.21 10.74
N GLY A 296 -15.09 0.49 11.75
CA GLY A 296 -15.67 -0.17 12.93
C GLY A 296 -14.63 -0.61 13.97
N GLY A 297 -13.41 0.00 13.94
CA GLY A 297 -12.36 -0.26 14.92
C GLY A 297 -12.73 0.27 16.30
N GLY A 298 -12.74 -0.60 17.28
CA GLY A 298 -13.03 -0.28 18.68
C GLY A 298 -13.59 -1.48 19.39
N GLY A 299 -12.81 -2.55 19.56
CA GLY A 299 -12.92 -3.58 20.62
C GLY A 299 -14.27 -4.29 20.84
N GLY A 300 -15.29 -4.06 19.99
CA GLY A 300 -16.62 -4.65 20.15
C GLY A 300 -17.07 -5.41 18.90
N THR A 301 -17.66 -6.58 19.12
CA THR A 301 -18.29 -7.40 18.07
C THR A 301 -19.63 -6.84 17.59
N ALA A 302 -20.11 -5.77 18.15
CA ALA A 302 -21.42 -5.17 17.87
C ALA A 302 -21.26 -4.00 16.89
N GLY A 303 -21.77 -4.14 15.66
CA GLY A 303 -21.85 -3.09 14.66
C GLY A 303 -21.39 -3.53 13.28
N SER A 304 -21.65 -2.69 12.29
CA SER A 304 -21.18 -2.89 10.91
C SER A 304 -19.67 -2.67 10.83
N SER A 305 -19.01 -3.49 10.05
CA SER A 305 -17.56 -3.36 9.74
C SER A 305 -17.34 -2.92 8.30
N LEU A 306 -18.31 -3.08 7.45
CA LEU A 306 -18.31 -2.71 6.05
C LEU A 306 -19.64 -2.09 5.65
N VAL A 307 -19.58 -0.98 4.96
CA VAL A 307 -20.72 -0.31 4.34
C VAL A 307 -20.50 -0.27 2.84
N VAL A 308 -21.56 -0.50 2.07
CA VAL A 308 -21.57 -0.36 0.63
C VAL A 308 -22.51 0.80 0.27
N MET A 309 -21.98 1.77 -0.47
CA MET A 309 -22.72 2.90 -1.00
C MET A 309 -22.95 2.76 -2.50
N ASP A 310 -24.11 3.15 -2.97
CA ASP A 310 -24.40 3.36 -4.38
C ASP A 310 -23.94 4.77 -4.79
N THR A 311 -23.12 4.86 -5.84
CA THR A 311 -22.49 6.12 -6.23
C THR A 311 -23.45 7.08 -6.91
N ALA A 312 -24.49 6.62 -7.59
CA ALA A 312 -25.47 7.48 -8.27
C ALA A 312 -26.43 8.12 -7.27
N THR A 313 -26.95 7.34 -6.31
CA THR A 313 -27.92 7.82 -5.33
C THR A 313 -27.27 8.43 -4.09
N ARG A 314 -25.97 8.22 -3.87
CA ARG A 314 -25.22 8.66 -2.68
C ARG A 314 -25.76 8.08 -1.38
N LYS A 315 -26.35 6.88 -1.42
CA LYS A 315 -26.97 6.22 -0.27
C LYS A 315 -26.28 4.91 0.07
N GLU A 316 -26.30 4.56 1.34
CA GLU A 316 -25.93 3.22 1.79
C GLU A 316 -26.96 2.21 1.29
N VAL A 317 -26.48 1.14 0.65
CA VAL A 317 -27.32 0.06 0.12
C VAL A 317 -27.15 -1.25 0.88
N LYS A 318 -26.04 -1.39 1.62
CA LYS A 318 -25.77 -2.58 2.43
C LYS A 318 -24.86 -2.22 3.59
N GLN A 319 -25.10 -2.88 4.73
CA GLN A 319 -24.23 -2.87 5.90
C GLN A 319 -23.93 -4.31 6.28
N LEU A 320 -22.64 -4.61 6.51
CA LEU A 320 -22.18 -5.96 6.85
C LEU A 320 -21.42 -5.92 8.18
N ASN A 321 -21.81 -6.83 9.08
CA ASN A 321 -21.03 -7.14 10.26
C ASN A 321 -20.10 -8.31 9.93
N LEU A 322 -18.80 -8.04 9.89
CA LEU A 322 -17.77 -9.03 9.56
C LEU A 322 -17.19 -9.74 10.81
N GLY A 323 -17.70 -9.39 12.00
CA GLY A 323 -17.27 -9.98 13.27
C GLY A 323 -15.97 -9.39 13.82
N GLY A 324 -15.70 -8.12 13.54
CA GLY A 324 -14.54 -7.36 14.02
C GLY A 324 -14.36 -6.08 13.23
N GLY A 325 -13.51 -5.17 13.70
CA GLY A 325 -13.10 -3.99 12.95
C GLY A 325 -12.37 -4.38 11.68
N ALA A 326 -12.72 -3.71 10.57
CA ALA A 326 -12.15 -3.97 9.25
C ALA A 326 -11.17 -2.86 8.82
N ALA A 327 -10.18 -3.23 8.03
CA ALA A 327 -9.15 -2.34 7.46
C ALA A 327 -9.07 -2.53 5.94
N GLY A 328 -8.00 -3.13 5.43
CA GLY A 328 -7.75 -3.26 4.00
C GLY A 328 -8.93 -3.80 3.18
N ILE A 329 -9.19 -3.18 2.04
CA ILE A 329 -10.16 -3.63 1.04
C ILE A 329 -9.45 -3.88 -0.27
N LEU A 330 -9.63 -5.05 -0.83
CA LEU A 330 -9.20 -5.40 -2.18
C LEU A 330 -10.40 -5.85 -2.99
N ILE A 331 -10.63 -5.25 -4.15
CA ILE A 331 -11.61 -5.71 -5.12
C ILE A 331 -10.85 -6.39 -6.26
N VAL A 332 -11.25 -7.62 -6.62
CA VAL A 332 -10.61 -8.33 -7.74
C VAL A 332 -10.85 -7.59 -9.07
N PRO A 333 -9.93 -7.68 -10.03
CA PRO A 333 -9.99 -6.89 -11.26
C PRO A 333 -11.28 -7.07 -12.08
N ASP A 334 -11.91 -8.25 -12.03
CA ASP A 334 -13.17 -8.54 -12.71
C ASP A 334 -14.40 -8.00 -11.98
N GLY A 335 -14.24 -7.40 -10.80
CA GLY A 335 -15.33 -6.84 -10.00
C GLY A 335 -16.27 -7.88 -9.39
N SER A 336 -15.97 -9.18 -9.43
CA SER A 336 -16.87 -10.23 -8.95
C SER A 336 -16.95 -10.29 -7.42
N ARG A 337 -15.85 -10.02 -6.74
CA ARG A 337 -15.75 -10.11 -5.27
C ARG A 337 -14.80 -9.09 -4.67
N ALA A 338 -14.98 -8.86 -3.37
CA ALA A 338 -14.04 -8.10 -2.56
C ALA A 338 -13.49 -8.98 -1.44
N TYR A 339 -12.23 -8.75 -1.08
CA TYR A 339 -11.60 -9.24 0.12
C TYR A 339 -11.46 -8.10 1.11
N VAL A 340 -11.87 -8.33 2.35
CA VAL A 340 -11.84 -7.30 3.40
C VAL A 340 -11.10 -7.84 4.60
N ALA A 341 -9.99 -7.22 4.96
CA ALA A 341 -9.21 -7.57 6.14
C ALA A 341 -10.02 -7.21 7.41
N VAL A 342 -10.35 -8.21 8.21
CA VAL A 342 -11.05 -8.05 9.49
C VAL A 342 -10.02 -8.13 10.60
N SER A 343 -9.32 -7.02 10.84
CA SER A 343 -8.17 -6.93 11.75
C SER A 343 -8.53 -7.33 13.18
N GLY A 344 -9.74 -6.98 13.63
CA GLY A 344 -10.23 -7.35 14.95
C GLY A 344 -10.75 -8.79 15.05
N GLY A 345 -10.69 -9.57 13.96
CA GLY A 345 -11.19 -10.95 13.90
C GLY A 345 -10.20 -11.95 13.32
N ASP A 346 -8.95 -11.55 13.05
CA ASP A 346 -7.87 -12.39 12.53
C ASP A 346 -8.28 -13.20 11.29
N LYS A 347 -8.97 -12.56 10.35
CA LYS A 347 -9.49 -13.19 9.13
C LYS A 347 -9.66 -12.17 8.01
N VAL A 348 -9.78 -12.67 6.78
CA VAL A 348 -10.22 -11.89 5.62
C VAL A 348 -11.60 -12.38 5.22
N ALA A 349 -12.57 -11.47 5.13
CA ALA A 349 -13.92 -11.76 4.63
C ALA A 349 -13.92 -11.74 3.10
N VAL A 350 -14.65 -12.67 2.48
CA VAL A 350 -14.92 -12.71 1.04
C VAL A 350 -16.34 -12.25 0.82
N VAL A 351 -16.50 -11.14 0.11
CA VAL A 351 -17.81 -10.52 -0.19
C VAL A 351 -18.10 -10.67 -1.68
N ASP A 352 -19.19 -11.31 -2.04
CA ASP A 352 -19.70 -11.33 -3.40
C ASP A 352 -20.29 -9.96 -3.75
N LEU A 353 -19.80 -9.32 -4.82
CA LEU A 353 -20.22 -7.96 -5.16
C LEU A 353 -21.53 -7.89 -5.95
N LYS A 354 -22.08 -9.03 -6.37
CA LYS A 354 -23.41 -9.09 -6.99
C LYS A 354 -24.52 -9.13 -5.93
N SER A 355 -24.40 -10.06 -4.98
CA SER A 355 -25.39 -10.25 -3.90
C SER A 355 -25.15 -9.32 -2.70
N LEU A 356 -23.93 -8.81 -2.53
CA LEU A 356 -23.44 -8.07 -1.36
C LEU A 356 -23.52 -8.90 -0.07
N ASP A 357 -23.23 -10.19 -0.17
CA ASP A 357 -23.20 -11.10 0.98
C ASP A 357 -21.79 -11.65 1.21
N VAL A 358 -21.50 -12.00 2.45
CA VAL A 358 -20.27 -12.70 2.80
C VAL A 358 -20.40 -14.16 2.38
N THR A 359 -19.51 -14.62 1.51
CA THR A 359 -19.52 -15.99 0.96
C THR A 359 -18.48 -16.92 1.58
N GLY A 360 -17.54 -16.35 2.34
CA GLY A 360 -16.48 -17.13 2.98
C GLY A 360 -15.52 -16.29 3.78
N TYR A 361 -14.57 -16.95 4.41
CA TYR A 361 -13.49 -16.35 5.16
C TYR A 361 -12.18 -17.07 4.91
N VAL A 362 -11.09 -16.33 4.89
CA VAL A 362 -9.72 -16.85 5.03
C VAL A 362 -9.32 -16.67 6.49
N SER A 363 -9.00 -17.73 7.19
CA SER A 363 -8.39 -17.64 8.53
C SER A 363 -6.94 -17.25 8.38
N THR A 364 -6.55 -16.13 8.96
CA THR A 364 -5.20 -15.56 8.87
C THR A 364 -4.46 -15.63 10.18
N GLY A 365 -3.22 -15.14 10.19
CA GLY A 365 -2.55 -14.70 11.40
C GLY A 365 -3.17 -13.42 11.95
N LYS A 366 -2.48 -12.81 12.90
CA LYS A 366 -3.05 -11.72 13.70
C LYS A 366 -3.05 -10.37 12.99
N GLN A 367 -4.20 -9.69 13.14
CA GLN A 367 -4.43 -8.34 12.64
C GLN A 367 -4.13 -8.22 11.13
N PRO A 368 -4.86 -8.92 10.25
CA PRO A 368 -4.72 -8.70 8.82
C PRO A 368 -5.00 -7.23 8.47
N ASP A 369 -4.20 -6.65 7.56
CA ASP A 369 -4.29 -5.24 7.17
C ASP A 369 -4.19 -5.08 5.65
N GLY A 370 -3.06 -4.69 5.09
CA GLY A 370 -2.89 -4.50 3.66
C GLY A 370 -3.13 -5.76 2.83
N LEU A 371 -3.84 -5.60 1.71
CA LEU A 371 -4.19 -6.66 0.78
C LEU A 371 -3.72 -6.32 -0.62
N ALA A 372 -3.20 -7.30 -1.37
CA ALA A 372 -2.89 -7.15 -2.78
C ALA A 372 -3.32 -8.36 -3.60
N TRP A 373 -3.59 -8.13 -4.89
CA TRP A 373 -3.87 -9.16 -5.87
C TRP A 373 -2.69 -9.32 -6.79
N VAL A 374 -2.31 -10.54 -7.04
CA VAL A 374 -1.23 -10.88 -7.96
C VAL A 374 -1.75 -11.82 -9.03
N GLN A 375 -1.51 -11.46 -10.27
CA GLN A 375 -1.71 -12.33 -11.41
C GLN A 375 -0.44 -12.26 -12.26
N ARG A 376 0.22 -13.40 -12.44
CA ARG A 376 1.39 -13.51 -13.31
C ARG A 376 0.91 -13.87 -14.71
N ASN A 377 1.40 -13.14 -15.68
CA ASN A 377 1.16 -13.40 -17.11
C ASN A 377 2.09 -14.50 -17.62
#